data_79d4831d0df954a59e7861d01ce02a9b
#
_entry.id   79d4831d0df954a59e7861d01ce02a9b
#
_cell.length_a   1.000
_cell.length_b   1.000
_cell.length_c   1.000
_cell.angle_alpha   90.00
_cell.angle_beta   90.00
_cell.angle_gamma   90.00
#
_symmetry.space_group_name_H-M   'P 1'
#
loop_
_entity.id
_entity.type
_entity.pdbx_description
1 polymer ?
#
loop_
_entity_poly.entity_id
_entity_poly.type
_entity_poly.pdbx_seq_one_letter_code
_entity_poly.pdbx_strand_id
1 'polypeptide(L)'
;MTYMAPIVPPHRLVERREDERYRRVLATGKLILGDCEMFCFVRDLSTRGAKIETLTVPVIGQQLVFEMRGLGPCTARVVWNREHLVGLAFDSPQDLGAIADRGTRQGYCARAPRFATDRLAQLRIGGSTIAVELVDMSAGGARLRGAGVPRIDTPASLMIDRIAPRSGFVRWARDGDIGFQFTPILDLPTLMQILR
;
A
#
# COMPACT_ATOMS: atom_id res chain seq x y z
N MET A 1 67.77 3.35 16.85
CA MET A 1 66.54 3.98 17.40
C MET A 1 65.48 3.84 16.36
N THR A 2 64.63 2.84 16.52
CA THR A 2 63.53 2.52 15.56
C THR A 2 62.27 3.23 16.05
N TYR A 3 61.76 4.14 15.25
CA TYR A 3 60.54 4.90 15.54
C TYR A 3 59.31 4.05 15.24
N MET A 4 58.63 3.59 16.28
CA MET A 4 57.33 2.89 16.13
C MET A 4 56.22 3.95 16.02
N ALA A 5 55.54 4.00 14.88
CA ALA A 5 54.34 4.80 14.68
C ALA A 5 53.18 4.26 15.52
N PRO A 6 52.31 5.14 16.11
CA PRO A 6 51.20 4.69 16.93
C PRO A 6 50.12 4.02 16.03
N ILE A 7 49.73 2.83 16.44
CA ILE A 7 48.60 2.10 15.87
C ILE A 7 47.31 2.84 16.22
N VAL A 8 46.71 3.49 15.24
CA VAL A 8 45.34 4.07 15.36
C VAL A 8 44.34 2.91 15.39
N PRO A 9 43.54 2.76 16.48
CA PRO A 9 42.55 1.71 16.52
C PRO A 9 41.47 1.96 15.45
N PRO A 10 40.91 0.91 14.82
CA PRO A 10 39.85 1.07 13.84
C PRO A 10 38.64 1.76 14.49
N HIS A 11 38.16 2.81 13.86
CA HIS A 11 36.94 3.50 14.26
C HIS A 11 35.82 2.47 14.44
N ARG A 12 35.43 2.25 15.69
CA ARG A 12 34.16 1.59 16.02
C ARG A 12 33.06 2.33 15.27
N LEU A 13 32.46 1.68 14.29
CA LEU A 13 31.20 2.12 13.73
C LEU A 13 30.20 2.15 14.90
N VAL A 14 29.97 3.35 15.42
CA VAL A 14 28.93 3.59 16.43
C VAL A 14 27.63 3.14 15.80
N GLU A 15 27.05 2.10 16.35
CA GLU A 15 25.78 1.55 15.92
C GLU A 15 24.68 2.60 16.24
N ARG A 16 24.39 3.47 15.27
CA ARG A 16 23.35 4.52 15.32
C ARG A 16 21.94 3.95 15.23
N ARG A 17 21.66 2.83 15.87
CA ARG A 17 20.35 2.16 15.74
C ARG A 17 19.71 2.05 17.11
N GLU A 18 19.11 3.14 17.57
CA GLU A 18 18.37 3.20 18.85
C GLU A 18 16.87 2.81 18.72
N ASP A 19 16.35 2.57 17.51
CA ASP A 19 14.93 2.31 17.29
C ASP A 19 14.63 0.81 17.14
N GLU A 20 13.66 0.31 17.91
CA GLU A 20 13.10 -1.04 17.74
C GLU A 20 12.55 -1.21 16.32
N ARG A 21 13.11 -2.17 15.59
CA ARG A 21 12.61 -2.55 14.28
C ARG A 21 11.43 -3.48 14.46
N TYR A 22 10.25 -3.00 14.13
CA TYR A 22 9.11 -3.89 13.95
C TYR A 22 9.38 -4.78 12.74
N ARG A 23 9.47 -6.09 13.01
CA ARG A 23 9.87 -7.18 12.09
C ARG A 23 9.18 -7.10 10.73
N ARG A 24 9.95 -7.57 9.70
CA ARG A 24 9.55 -7.95 8.33
C ARG A 24 8.04 -8.09 8.15
N VAL A 25 7.38 -7.01 7.83
CA VAL A 25 5.96 -7.01 7.49
C VAL A 25 5.90 -7.01 5.97
N LEU A 26 5.46 -8.12 5.38
CA LEU A 26 5.12 -8.14 3.96
C LEU A 26 3.77 -7.41 3.83
N ALA A 27 3.81 -6.09 3.86
CA ALA A 27 2.63 -5.24 3.76
C ALA A 27 2.70 -4.40 2.49
N THR A 28 1.53 -4.07 1.97
CA THR A 28 1.40 -3.16 0.85
C THR A 28 1.35 -1.73 1.37
N GLY A 29 2.08 -0.85 0.71
CA GLY A 29 2.09 0.58 0.95
C GLY A 29 1.80 1.35 -0.33
N LYS A 30 1.53 2.62 -0.16
CA LYS A 30 1.30 3.60 -1.22
C LYS A 30 2.27 4.75 -1.03
N LEU A 31 2.88 5.17 -2.12
CA LEU A 31 3.67 6.39 -2.21
C LEU A 31 2.89 7.38 -3.04
N ILE A 32 2.81 8.61 -2.61
CA ILE A 32 2.17 9.70 -3.35
C ILE A 32 3.23 10.76 -3.60
N LEU A 33 3.47 11.05 -4.88
CA LEU A 33 4.44 12.02 -5.35
C LEU A 33 3.77 13.00 -6.29
N GLY A 34 3.41 14.18 -5.80
CA GLY A 34 2.50 15.07 -6.52
C GLY A 34 1.17 14.37 -6.76
N ASP A 35 0.73 14.30 -8.01
CA ASP A 35 -0.50 13.61 -8.41
C ASP A 35 -0.29 12.12 -8.75
N CYS A 36 0.94 11.61 -8.61
CA CYS A 36 1.27 10.23 -8.95
C CYS A 36 1.19 9.33 -7.72
N GLU A 37 0.35 8.31 -7.79
CA GLU A 37 0.24 7.24 -6.81
C GLU A 37 1.05 6.03 -7.26
N MET A 38 1.93 5.54 -6.40
CA MET A 38 2.78 4.38 -6.68
C MET A 38 2.58 3.31 -5.62
N PHE A 39 2.55 2.07 -6.06
CA PHE A 39 2.52 0.90 -5.21
C PHE A 39 3.92 0.58 -4.67
N CYS A 40 3.99 0.17 -3.40
CA CYS A 40 5.22 -0.37 -2.84
C CYS A 40 4.96 -1.53 -1.87
N PHE A 41 6.00 -2.33 -1.66
CA PHE A 41 6.06 -3.31 -0.57
C PHE A 41 6.85 -2.75 0.60
N VAL A 42 6.28 -2.83 1.78
CA VAL A 42 7.01 -2.51 3.01
C VAL A 42 7.82 -3.74 3.41
N ARG A 43 9.14 -3.59 3.42
CA ARG A 43 10.09 -4.63 3.78
C ARG A 43 10.56 -4.52 5.22
N ASP A 44 10.62 -3.31 5.74
CA ASP A 44 11.01 -3.02 7.13
C ASP A 44 10.38 -1.68 7.55
N LEU A 45 10.04 -1.54 8.81
CA LEU A 45 9.39 -0.36 9.35
C LEU A 45 9.91 -0.06 10.76
N SER A 46 10.13 1.21 11.03
CA SER A 46 10.44 1.76 12.35
C SER A 46 9.62 3.02 12.58
N THR A 47 9.64 3.54 13.79
CA THR A 47 8.97 4.80 14.14
C THR A 47 9.47 5.97 13.31
N ARG A 48 10.72 5.93 12.80
CA ARG A 48 11.36 7.02 12.06
C ARG A 48 11.51 6.80 10.56
N GLY A 49 11.09 5.65 10.03
CA GLY A 49 11.24 5.39 8.61
C GLY A 49 10.85 4.01 8.18
N ALA A 50 10.92 3.78 6.87
CA ALA A 50 10.59 2.52 6.25
C ALA A 50 11.64 2.11 5.21
N LYS A 51 11.82 0.80 5.04
CA LYS A 51 12.45 0.21 3.87
C LYS A 51 11.35 -0.36 3.00
N ILE A 52 11.27 0.12 1.78
CA ILE A 52 10.26 -0.30 0.81
C ILE A 52 10.90 -0.87 -0.45
N GLU A 53 10.13 -1.60 -1.20
CA GLU A 53 10.46 -2.04 -2.56
C GLU A 53 9.39 -1.53 -3.52
N THR A 54 9.80 -0.90 -4.61
CA THR A 54 8.91 -0.31 -5.61
C THR A 54 9.50 -0.45 -7.00
N LEU A 55 8.65 -0.52 -8.03
CA LEU A 55 9.11 -0.59 -9.43
C LEU A 55 9.63 0.75 -9.93
N THR A 56 8.98 1.84 -9.55
CA THR A 56 9.42 3.19 -9.89
C THR A 56 10.17 3.77 -8.71
N VAL A 57 11.48 3.90 -8.85
CA VAL A 57 12.38 4.33 -7.77
C VAL A 57 12.43 5.86 -7.70
N PRO A 58 11.95 6.48 -6.61
CA PRO A 58 12.04 7.93 -6.45
C PRO A 58 13.49 8.38 -6.22
N VAL A 59 13.78 9.65 -6.52
CA VAL A 59 15.12 10.23 -6.41
C VAL A 59 15.48 10.49 -4.95
N ILE A 60 16.74 10.29 -4.58
CA ILE A 60 17.26 10.62 -3.23
C ILE A 60 17.03 12.10 -2.95
N GLY A 61 16.56 12.42 -1.74
CA GLY A 61 16.18 13.76 -1.31
C GLY A 61 14.73 14.13 -1.62
N GLN A 62 14.03 13.38 -2.45
CA GLN A 62 12.66 13.65 -2.83
C GLN A 62 11.70 13.47 -1.65
N GLN A 63 10.80 14.43 -1.46
CA GLN A 63 9.68 14.34 -0.52
C GLN A 63 8.50 13.66 -1.17
N LEU A 64 7.81 12.82 -0.41
CA LEU A 64 6.63 12.11 -0.81
C LEU A 64 5.74 11.83 0.41
N VAL A 65 4.50 11.42 0.17
CA VAL A 65 3.64 10.90 1.23
C VAL A 65 3.66 9.39 1.16
N PHE A 66 3.88 8.76 2.30
CA PHE A 66 3.82 7.31 2.48
C PHE A 66 2.57 6.95 3.27
N GLU A 67 1.88 5.92 2.83
CA GLU A 67 0.67 5.38 3.47
C GLU A 67 0.71 3.85 3.46
N MET A 68 0.30 3.23 4.55
CA MET A 68 0.08 1.79 4.63
C MET A 68 -1.03 1.44 5.62
N ARG A 69 -1.48 0.20 5.61
CA ARG A 69 -2.48 -0.25 6.57
C ARG A 69 -2.00 -0.08 8.00
N GLY A 70 -2.77 0.65 8.81
CA GLY A 70 -2.46 0.92 10.21
C GLY A 70 -1.52 2.11 10.42
N LEU A 71 -1.01 2.71 9.34
CA LEU A 71 -0.28 3.96 9.35
C LEU A 71 -0.94 4.89 8.33
N GLY A 72 -1.54 5.97 8.79
CA GLY A 72 -2.12 7.00 7.92
C GLY A 72 -1.06 7.69 7.06
N PRO A 73 -1.50 8.59 6.16
CA PRO A 73 -0.58 9.35 5.33
C PRO A 73 0.45 10.09 6.19
N CYS A 74 1.73 9.88 5.93
CA CYS A 74 2.82 10.59 6.59
C CYS A 74 3.84 11.08 5.56
N THR A 75 4.37 12.28 5.79
CA THR A 75 5.42 12.85 4.94
C THR A 75 6.74 12.15 5.20
N ALA A 76 7.43 11.80 4.13
CA ALA A 76 8.70 11.11 4.17
C ALA A 76 9.65 11.64 3.10
N ARG A 77 10.94 11.48 3.36
CA ARG A 77 12.02 11.81 2.43
C ARG A 77 12.78 10.56 2.03
N VAL A 78 13.10 10.44 0.75
CA VAL A 78 13.98 9.37 0.25
C VAL A 78 15.41 9.65 0.71
N VAL A 79 15.98 8.75 1.52
CA VAL A 79 17.34 8.92 2.07
C VAL A 79 18.38 8.04 1.41
N TRP A 80 17.96 6.95 0.79
CA TRP A 80 18.81 6.10 -0.06
C TRP A 80 17.95 5.27 -1.01
N ASN A 81 18.53 4.83 -2.10
CA ASN A 81 17.97 3.80 -2.98
C ASN A 81 19.05 2.84 -3.47
N ARG A 82 18.67 1.62 -3.77
CA ARG A 82 19.49 0.58 -4.40
C ARG A 82 18.59 -0.35 -5.19
N GLU A 83 18.72 -0.36 -6.51
CA GLU A 83 17.84 -1.10 -7.40
C GLU A 83 16.36 -0.72 -7.14
N HIS A 84 15.52 -1.68 -6.72
CA HIS A 84 14.11 -1.45 -6.38
C HIS A 84 13.87 -1.15 -4.90
N LEU A 85 14.92 -1.17 -4.07
CA LEU A 85 14.83 -0.90 -2.64
C LEU A 85 15.06 0.58 -2.36
N VAL A 86 14.21 1.16 -1.52
CA VAL A 86 14.23 2.58 -1.15
C VAL A 86 14.13 2.71 0.36
N GLY A 87 14.97 3.54 0.94
CA GLY A 87 14.88 3.93 2.35
C GLY A 87 14.17 5.27 2.48
N LEU A 88 13.14 5.29 3.30
CA LEU A 88 12.36 6.48 3.66
C LEU A 88 12.68 6.89 5.08
N ALA A 89 12.91 8.17 5.31
CA ALA A 89 12.90 8.80 6.63
C ALA A 89 11.60 9.59 6.78
N PHE A 90 10.86 9.35 7.85
CA PHE A 90 9.65 10.11 8.18
C PHE A 90 10.03 11.47 8.74
N ASP A 91 9.29 12.52 8.40
CA ASP A 91 9.53 13.87 8.91
C ASP A 91 9.25 13.98 10.43
N SER A 92 8.38 13.11 10.96
CA SER A 92 8.10 12.95 12.38
C SER A 92 7.99 11.49 12.79
N PRO A 93 8.32 11.12 14.05
CA PRO A 93 8.12 9.76 14.52
C PRO A 93 6.66 9.33 14.42
N GLN A 94 6.42 8.11 13.93
CA GLN A 94 5.08 7.54 13.73
C GLN A 94 4.72 6.57 14.85
N ASP A 95 3.44 6.57 15.25
CA ASP A 95 2.91 5.56 16.16
C ASP A 95 2.61 4.28 15.38
N LEU A 96 3.33 3.22 15.71
CA LEU A 96 3.17 1.90 15.09
C LEU A 96 2.25 0.97 15.87
N GLY A 97 1.64 1.43 16.96
CA GLY A 97 0.74 0.63 17.81
C GLY A 97 -0.41 0.02 17.03
N ALA A 98 -1.02 0.78 16.11
CA ALA A 98 -2.12 0.30 15.27
C ALA A 98 -1.70 -0.77 14.23
N ILE A 99 -0.41 -0.87 13.92
CA ILE A 99 0.14 -1.90 13.03
C ILE A 99 0.43 -3.19 13.79
N ALA A 100 0.91 -3.07 15.03
CA ALA A 100 1.17 -4.19 15.94
C ALA A 100 -0.12 -4.85 16.41
N ASP A 101 -1.16 -4.06 16.63
CA ASP A 101 -2.49 -4.50 17.04
C ASP A 101 -3.23 -5.11 15.84
N ARG A 102 -3.06 -6.42 15.61
CA ARG A 102 -3.83 -7.18 14.61
C ARG A 102 -5.31 -7.30 14.97
N GLY A 103 -5.70 -6.80 16.11
CA GLY A 103 -7.04 -6.82 16.66
C GLY A 103 -7.72 -5.47 16.54
N THR A 104 -8.98 -5.53 16.29
CA THR A 104 -9.93 -4.43 16.32
C THR A 104 -9.90 -3.68 17.65
N ARG A 105 -9.22 -2.55 17.72
CA ARG A 105 -9.55 -1.57 18.74
C ARG A 105 -10.91 -0.99 18.40
N GLN A 106 -11.94 -1.35 19.16
CA GLN A 106 -13.31 -0.81 19.07
C GLN A 106 -13.98 -0.92 17.68
N GLY A 107 -13.86 -2.06 16.99
CA GLY A 107 -14.56 -2.28 15.71
C GLY A 107 -13.97 -1.55 14.50
N TYR A 108 -12.90 -0.77 14.67
CA TYR A 108 -12.21 -0.10 13.56
C TYR A 108 -11.12 -1.00 13.01
N CYS A 109 -11.37 -1.60 11.84
CA CYS A 109 -10.35 -2.33 11.10
C CYS A 109 -9.59 -1.34 10.20
N ALA A 110 -8.30 -1.13 10.45
CA ALA A 110 -7.46 -0.32 9.58
C ALA A 110 -7.54 -0.84 8.13
N ARG A 111 -7.87 0.04 7.19
CA ARG A 111 -8.03 -0.30 5.79
C ARG A 111 -6.68 -0.30 5.08
N ALA A 112 -6.52 -1.20 4.10
CA ALA A 112 -5.40 -1.13 3.18
C ALA A 112 -5.48 0.14 2.32
N PRO A 113 -4.35 0.73 1.91
CA PRO A 113 -4.33 1.85 0.98
C PRO A 113 -5.13 1.54 -0.28
N ARG A 114 -5.83 2.54 -0.80
CA ARG A 114 -6.57 2.45 -2.05
C ARG A 114 -5.84 3.22 -3.13
N PHE A 115 -5.83 2.66 -4.31
CA PHE A 115 -5.18 3.22 -5.49
C PHE A 115 -6.25 3.70 -6.46
N ALA A 116 -6.13 4.94 -6.92
CA ALA A 116 -6.97 5.48 -7.96
C ALA A 116 -6.72 4.74 -9.28
N THR A 117 -7.77 4.54 -10.06
CA THR A 117 -7.71 3.94 -11.39
C THR A 117 -8.92 4.41 -12.19
N ASP A 118 -8.81 4.42 -13.50
CA ASP A 118 -9.83 4.85 -14.45
C ASP A 118 -10.25 3.70 -15.41
N ARG A 119 -9.96 2.45 -15.03
CA ARG A 119 -10.24 1.30 -15.89
C ARG A 119 -11.73 1.04 -16.01
N LEU A 120 -12.14 0.73 -17.22
CA LEU A 120 -13.47 0.21 -17.48
C LEU A 120 -13.55 -1.27 -17.08
N ALA A 121 -14.68 -1.66 -16.50
CA ALA A 121 -14.95 -3.01 -16.05
C ALA A 121 -16.43 -3.35 -16.24
N GLN A 122 -16.77 -4.61 -16.03
CA GLN A 122 -18.14 -5.08 -16.04
C GLN A 122 -18.45 -5.77 -14.72
N LEU A 123 -19.54 -5.37 -14.08
CA LEU A 123 -20.04 -6.02 -12.87
C LEU A 123 -21.18 -6.94 -13.24
N ARG A 124 -20.97 -8.24 -13.08
CA ARG A 124 -21.98 -9.27 -13.34
C ARG A 124 -22.68 -9.65 -12.06
N ILE A 125 -24.00 -9.52 -12.05
CA ILE A 125 -24.87 -9.82 -10.90
C ILE A 125 -26.00 -10.71 -11.38
N GLY A 126 -26.07 -11.96 -10.92
CA GLY A 126 -27.02 -12.95 -11.45
C GLY A 126 -26.84 -13.11 -12.97
N GLY A 127 -27.91 -12.88 -13.73
CA GLY A 127 -27.90 -12.92 -15.19
C GLY A 127 -27.62 -11.57 -15.87
N SER A 128 -27.48 -10.50 -15.12
CA SER A 128 -27.29 -9.12 -15.63
C SER A 128 -25.85 -8.69 -15.58
N THR A 129 -25.45 -7.85 -16.55
CA THR A 129 -24.12 -7.23 -16.58
C THR A 129 -24.26 -5.73 -16.65
N ILE A 130 -23.56 -5.02 -15.79
CA ILE A 130 -23.54 -3.56 -15.69
C ILE A 130 -22.13 -3.09 -16.09
N ALA A 131 -22.05 -2.17 -17.05
CA ALA A 131 -20.79 -1.48 -17.33
C ALA A 131 -20.47 -0.51 -16.18
N VAL A 132 -19.24 -0.56 -15.69
CA VAL A 132 -18.78 0.24 -14.56
C VAL A 132 -17.38 0.79 -14.82
N GLU A 133 -17.08 1.92 -14.23
CA GLU A 133 -15.74 2.47 -14.09
C GLU A 133 -15.15 2.02 -12.75
N LEU A 134 -13.92 1.57 -12.74
CA LEU A 134 -13.17 1.24 -11.54
C LEU A 134 -12.50 2.53 -11.03
N VAL A 135 -13.08 3.15 -10.00
CA VAL A 135 -12.64 4.47 -9.48
C VAL A 135 -11.41 4.34 -8.59
N ASP A 136 -11.45 3.41 -7.65
CA ASP A 136 -10.31 3.08 -6.80
C ASP A 136 -10.39 1.64 -6.31
N MET A 137 -9.25 1.08 -5.94
CA MET A 137 -9.20 -0.29 -5.43
C MET A 137 -8.07 -0.53 -4.44
N SER A 138 -8.23 -1.59 -3.67
CA SER A 138 -7.21 -2.20 -2.80
C SER A 138 -7.26 -3.71 -2.98
N ALA A 139 -6.38 -4.45 -2.33
CA ALA A 139 -6.44 -5.92 -2.34
C ALA A 139 -7.80 -6.48 -1.85
N GLY A 140 -8.47 -5.78 -0.92
CA GLY A 140 -9.73 -6.24 -0.31
C GLY A 140 -11.00 -5.81 -1.05
N GLY A 141 -10.95 -4.80 -1.92
CA GLY A 141 -12.16 -4.30 -2.57
C GLY A 141 -11.94 -3.15 -3.52
N ALA A 142 -12.99 -2.78 -4.22
CA ALA A 142 -13.02 -1.73 -5.21
C ALA A 142 -14.19 -0.77 -4.97
N ARG A 143 -14.03 0.47 -5.42
CA ARG A 143 -15.14 1.41 -5.66
C ARG A 143 -15.35 1.50 -7.16
N LEU A 144 -16.58 1.19 -7.55
CA LEU A 144 -17.02 1.19 -8.93
C LEU A 144 -18.02 2.33 -9.11
N ARG A 145 -18.08 2.91 -10.28
CA ARG A 145 -19.09 3.88 -10.69
C ARG A 145 -19.85 3.34 -11.88
N GLY A 146 -21.18 3.37 -11.83
CA GLY A 146 -22.00 2.87 -12.92
C GLY A 146 -23.48 3.09 -12.68
N ALA A 147 -24.27 2.84 -13.74
CA ALA A 147 -25.73 2.94 -13.66
C ALA A 147 -26.30 1.74 -12.90
N GLY A 148 -27.28 2.01 -12.04
CA GLY A 148 -27.99 1.00 -11.25
C GLY A 148 -27.58 0.98 -9.79
N VAL A 149 -28.49 0.47 -8.98
CA VAL A 149 -28.27 0.31 -7.53
C VAL A 149 -28.43 -1.17 -7.19
N PRO A 150 -27.34 -1.96 -7.24
CA PRO A 150 -27.44 -3.36 -6.87
C PRO A 150 -27.76 -3.52 -5.40
N ARG A 151 -28.45 -4.61 -5.06
CA ARG A 151 -28.75 -4.92 -3.65
C ARG A 151 -27.47 -5.21 -2.89
N ILE A 152 -27.42 -4.72 -1.67
CA ILE A 152 -26.31 -4.98 -0.74
C ILE A 152 -26.25 -6.50 -0.45
N ASP A 153 -25.04 -6.99 -0.18
CA ASP A 153 -24.71 -8.40 0.08
C ASP A 153 -25.03 -9.37 -1.07
N THR A 154 -25.24 -8.84 -2.27
CA THR A 154 -25.42 -9.66 -3.48
C THR A 154 -24.08 -10.19 -3.97
N PRO A 155 -23.99 -11.52 -4.21
CA PRO A 155 -22.82 -12.09 -4.90
C PRO A 155 -22.70 -11.52 -6.32
N ALA A 156 -21.48 -11.15 -6.69
CA ALA A 156 -21.21 -10.61 -8.00
C ALA A 156 -19.80 -11.00 -8.48
N SER A 157 -19.56 -10.82 -9.78
CA SER A 157 -18.25 -11.04 -10.38
C SER A 157 -17.82 -9.78 -11.13
N LEU A 158 -16.64 -9.27 -10.80
CA LEU A 158 -16.03 -8.13 -11.47
C LEU A 158 -15.12 -8.65 -12.60
N MET A 159 -15.41 -8.21 -13.82
CA MET A 159 -14.65 -8.53 -15.03
C MET A 159 -13.88 -7.31 -15.47
N ILE A 160 -12.57 -7.40 -15.46
CA ILE A 160 -11.62 -6.35 -15.89
C ILE A 160 -10.86 -6.93 -17.08
N ASP A 161 -10.62 -6.11 -18.10
CA ASP A 161 -9.91 -6.58 -19.30
C ASP A 161 -8.55 -7.21 -18.94
N ARG A 162 -8.25 -8.35 -19.57
CA ARG A 162 -7.05 -9.17 -19.38
C ARG A 162 -6.85 -9.75 -17.97
N ILE A 163 -7.86 -9.66 -17.12
CA ILE A 163 -7.84 -10.22 -15.77
C ILE A 163 -8.94 -11.28 -15.67
N ALA A 164 -8.60 -12.42 -15.08
CA ALA A 164 -9.63 -13.44 -14.81
C ALA A 164 -10.73 -12.84 -13.91
N PRO A 165 -12.02 -13.18 -14.14
CA PRO A 165 -13.13 -12.67 -13.35
C PRO A 165 -12.88 -12.82 -11.84
N ARG A 166 -13.19 -11.79 -11.05
CA ARG A 166 -13.00 -11.78 -9.61
C ARG A 166 -14.33 -11.79 -8.89
N SER A 167 -14.55 -12.84 -8.11
CA SER A 167 -15.77 -13.00 -7.31
C SER A 167 -15.75 -12.09 -6.08
N GLY A 168 -16.94 -11.75 -5.60
CA GLY A 168 -17.09 -10.94 -4.41
C GLY A 168 -18.54 -10.59 -4.12
N PHE A 169 -18.72 -9.56 -3.30
CA PHE A 169 -20.04 -9.09 -2.87
C PHE A 169 -20.15 -7.58 -3.00
N VAL A 170 -21.33 -7.10 -3.38
CA VAL A 170 -21.70 -5.70 -3.24
C VAL A 170 -21.91 -5.39 -1.76
N ARG A 171 -21.18 -4.44 -1.21
CA ARG A 171 -21.26 -4.09 0.21
C ARG A 171 -22.04 -2.82 0.50
N TRP A 172 -22.05 -1.92 -0.45
CA TRP A 172 -22.84 -0.70 -0.41
C TRP A 172 -23.04 -0.18 -1.84
N ALA A 173 -24.12 0.60 -2.03
CA ALA A 173 -24.37 1.34 -3.26
C ALA A 173 -25.01 2.67 -2.88
N ARG A 174 -24.43 3.79 -3.34
CA ARG A 174 -24.86 5.13 -3.03
C ARG A 174 -24.33 6.12 -4.07
N ASP A 175 -25.19 7.06 -4.52
CA ASP A 175 -24.83 8.19 -5.38
C ASP A 175 -24.12 7.79 -6.68
N GLY A 176 -24.50 6.62 -7.27
CA GLY A 176 -23.88 6.08 -8.47
C GLY A 176 -22.58 5.33 -8.23
N ASP A 177 -22.08 5.33 -7.01
CA ASP A 177 -20.92 4.54 -6.61
C ASP A 177 -21.36 3.21 -5.97
N ILE A 178 -20.59 2.16 -6.21
CA ILE A 178 -20.82 0.79 -5.73
C ILE A 178 -19.55 0.32 -5.02
N GLY A 179 -19.68 -0.11 -3.77
CA GLY A 179 -18.61 -0.76 -3.03
C GLY A 179 -18.62 -2.26 -3.25
N PHE A 180 -17.57 -2.79 -3.83
CA PHE A 180 -17.37 -4.20 -4.11
C PHE A 180 -16.24 -4.77 -3.23
N GLN A 181 -16.49 -5.89 -2.56
CA GLN A 181 -15.51 -6.61 -1.76
C GLN A 181 -15.09 -7.88 -2.48
N PHE A 182 -13.79 -8.07 -2.72
CA PHE A 182 -13.26 -9.29 -3.30
C PHE A 182 -13.32 -10.48 -2.32
N THR A 183 -13.65 -11.65 -2.85
CA THR A 183 -13.64 -12.91 -2.12
C THR A 183 -13.14 -14.03 -3.05
N PRO A 184 -11.95 -14.59 -2.83
CA PRO A 184 -10.96 -14.15 -1.84
C PRO A 184 -10.37 -12.76 -2.13
N ILE A 185 -9.64 -12.18 -1.17
CA ILE A 185 -8.87 -10.95 -1.40
C ILE A 185 -7.90 -11.17 -2.57
N LEU A 186 -7.65 -10.11 -3.33
CA LEU A 186 -6.71 -10.18 -4.45
C LEU A 186 -5.30 -10.49 -3.97
N ASP A 187 -4.66 -11.40 -4.67
CA ASP A 187 -3.22 -11.54 -4.57
C ASP A 187 -2.52 -10.31 -5.18
N LEU A 188 -1.29 -10.13 -4.78
CA LEU A 188 -0.52 -8.97 -5.12
C LEU A 188 -0.16 -8.88 -6.61
N PRO A 189 0.25 -9.97 -7.31
CA PRO A 189 0.46 -9.92 -8.75
C PRO A 189 -0.78 -9.43 -9.51
N THR A 190 -1.97 -9.91 -9.12
CA THR A 190 -3.24 -9.46 -9.72
C THR A 190 -3.50 -7.97 -9.46
N LEU A 191 -3.31 -7.51 -8.21
CA LEU A 191 -3.48 -6.09 -7.88
C LEU A 191 -2.55 -5.22 -8.72
N MET A 192 -1.27 -5.58 -8.83
CA MET A 192 -0.29 -4.85 -9.64
C MET A 192 -0.64 -4.87 -11.14
N GLN A 193 -1.19 -5.98 -11.65
CA GLN A 193 -1.62 -6.08 -13.04
C GLN A 193 -2.79 -5.16 -13.35
N ILE A 194 -3.69 -4.94 -12.39
CA ILE A 194 -4.83 -4.02 -12.55
C ILE A 194 -4.37 -2.55 -12.46
N LEU A 195 -3.40 -2.24 -11.61
CA LEU A 195 -2.90 -0.88 -11.38
C LEU A 195 -1.86 -0.40 -12.43
N ARG A 196 -1.47 -1.22 -13.36
CA ARG A 196 -0.62 -0.87 -14.51
C ARG A 196 -1.45 -0.33 -15.66
#